data_112cafec12569b4d366ed3de8f1e27bc
#
_entry.id   112cafec12569b4d366ed3de8f1e27bc
#
_cell.length_a   1.000
_cell.length_b   1.000
_cell.length_c   1.000
_cell.angle_alpha   90.00
_cell.angle_beta   90.00
_cell.angle_gamma   90.00
#
_symmetry.space_group_name_H-M   'P 1'
#
loop_
_entity.id
_entity.type
_entity.pdbx_description
1 polymer ?
#
loop_
_entity_poly.entity_id
_entity_poly.type
_entity_poly.pdbx_seq_one_letter_code
_entity_poly.pdbx_strand_id
1 'polypeptide(L)' 'TDGDLRRMLEGSKDIKKIKAKDIMCKSPKKIDSDCLAIEALKIMEQNSISQIIVMSKNKYVGLIHFHDILNQGLIN' A
#
# COMPACT_ATOMS: atom_id res chain seq x y z
N THR A 1 -4.69 -19.88 -4.38
CA THR A 1 -4.52 -19.24 -3.08
C THR A 1 -3.18 -18.50 -2.98
N ASP A 2 -3.07 -17.65 -1.99
CA ASP A 2 -1.80 -16.93 -1.77
C ASP A 2 -0.64 -17.88 -1.53
N GLY A 3 -0.89 -18.99 -0.85
CA GLY A 3 0.14 -19.99 -0.61
C GLY A 3 0.63 -20.66 -1.88
N ASP A 4 -0.28 -20.94 -2.81
CA ASP A 4 0.08 -21.55 -4.09
C ASP A 4 0.90 -20.57 -4.95
N LEU A 5 0.48 -19.32 -4.97
CA LEU A 5 1.20 -18.28 -5.70
C LEU A 5 2.61 -18.09 -5.14
N ARG A 6 2.72 -18.07 -3.81
CA ARG A 6 4.01 -17.94 -3.15
C ARG A 6 4.95 -19.08 -3.51
N ARG A 7 4.45 -20.32 -3.48
CA ARG A 7 5.27 -21.47 -3.82
C ARG A 7 5.74 -21.41 -5.27
N MET A 8 4.87 -20.99 -6.17
CA MET A 8 5.22 -20.85 -7.58
C MET A 8 6.33 -19.82 -7.76
N LEU A 9 6.21 -18.67 -7.10
CA LEU A 9 7.21 -17.60 -7.18
C LEU A 9 8.54 -18.02 -6.55
N GLU A 10 8.49 -18.71 -5.42
CA GLU A 10 9.71 -19.17 -4.74
C GLU A 10 10.45 -20.21 -5.56
N GLY A 11 9.75 -20.94 -6.43
CA GLY A 11 10.36 -21.92 -7.33
C GLY A 11 11.06 -21.30 -8.52
N SER A 12 10.81 -20.03 -8.80
CA SER A 12 11.42 -19.33 -9.93
C SER A 12 12.85 -18.91 -9.59
N LYS A 13 13.79 -19.21 -10.48
CA LYS A 13 15.18 -18.77 -10.30
C LYS A 13 15.27 -17.24 -10.38
N ASP A 14 14.44 -16.63 -11.24
CA ASP A 14 14.47 -15.19 -11.45
C ASP A 14 14.01 -14.42 -10.22
N ILE A 15 12.93 -14.90 -9.58
CA ILE A 15 12.42 -14.22 -8.38
C ILE A 15 13.42 -14.25 -7.23
N LYS A 16 14.23 -15.30 -7.16
CA LYS A 16 15.25 -15.40 -6.10
C LYS A 16 16.39 -14.42 -6.27
N LYS A 17 16.57 -13.87 -7.47
CA LYS A 17 17.61 -12.90 -7.76
C LYS A 17 17.12 -11.46 -7.67
N ILE A 18 15.81 -11.27 -7.64
CA ILE A 18 15.22 -9.93 -7.59
C ILE A 18 15.36 -9.38 -6.19
N LYS A 19 15.86 -8.15 -6.09
CA LYS A 19 15.98 -7.44 -4.83
C LYS A 19 14.80 -6.52 -4.63
N ALA A 20 14.53 -6.16 -3.37
CA ALA A 20 13.43 -5.26 -3.05
C ALA A 20 13.51 -3.95 -3.84
N LYS A 21 14.72 -3.43 -4.02
CA LYS A 21 14.92 -2.19 -4.77
C LYS A 21 14.53 -2.31 -6.25
N ASP A 22 14.51 -3.52 -6.79
CA ASP A 22 14.20 -3.75 -8.19
C ASP A 22 12.69 -3.66 -8.46
N ILE A 23 11.87 -3.94 -7.45
CA ILE A 23 10.42 -3.99 -7.59
C ILE A 23 9.70 -2.93 -6.77
N MET A 24 10.40 -2.16 -5.97
CA MET A 24 9.78 -1.11 -5.17
C MET A 24 9.19 -0.01 -6.03
N CYS A 25 8.15 0.63 -5.54
CA CYS A 25 7.60 1.82 -6.17
C CYS A 25 8.47 3.01 -5.78
N LYS A 26 9.02 3.70 -6.78
CA LYS A 26 9.89 4.86 -6.54
C LYS A 26 9.11 6.12 -6.21
N SER A 27 7.84 6.17 -6.61
CA SER A 27 6.98 7.34 -6.38
C SER A 27 5.66 6.86 -5.80
N PRO A 28 5.67 6.38 -4.53
CA PRO A 28 4.44 5.89 -3.92
C PRO A 28 3.44 7.03 -3.76
N LYS A 29 2.16 6.67 -3.78
CA LYS A 29 1.10 7.65 -3.52
C LYS A 29 1.19 8.11 -2.09
N LYS A 30 0.97 9.40 -1.89
CA LYS A 30 1.08 10.04 -0.58
C LYS A 30 -0.14 10.89 -0.33
N ILE A 31 -0.47 11.09 0.93
CA ILE A 31 -1.55 11.97 1.34
C ILE A 31 -1.08 12.74 2.57
N ASP A 32 -1.60 13.96 2.72
CA ASP A 32 -1.29 14.76 3.89
C ASP A 32 -2.08 14.25 5.10
N SER A 33 -1.48 14.35 6.29
CA SER A 33 -2.10 13.86 7.52
C SER A 33 -3.42 14.55 7.85
N ASP A 34 -3.63 15.77 7.35
CA ASP A 34 -4.86 16.52 7.57
C ASP A 34 -5.93 16.26 6.53
N CYS A 35 -5.63 15.48 5.50
CA CYS A 35 -6.63 15.09 4.53
C CYS A 35 -7.64 14.13 5.15
N LEU A 36 -8.86 14.18 4.63
CA LEU A 36 -9.90 13.27 5.11
C LEU A 36 -9.62 11.84 4.67
N ALA A 37 -9.96 10.90 5.52
CA ALA A 37 -9.76 9.48 5.23
C ALA A 37 -10.48 9.06 3.94
N ILE A 38 -11.61 9.67 3.63
CA ILE A 38 -12.35 9.36 2.41
C ILE A 38 -11.54 9.73 1.16
N GLU A 39 -10.72 10.76 1.23
CA GLU A 39 -9.86 11.13 0.11
C GLU A 39 -8.76 10.08 -0.09
N ALA A 40 -8.21 9.56 1.01
CA ALA A 40 -7.24 8.47 0.94
C ALA A 40 -7.86 7.24 0.28
N LEU A 41 -9.10 6.91 0.66
CA LEU A 41 -9.81 5.78 0.09
C LEU A 41 -10.00 5.94 -1.42
N LYS A 42 -10.39 7.13 -1.87
CA LYS A 42 -10.55 7.41 -3.30
C LYS A 42 -9.25 7.20 -4.07
N ILE A 43 -8.14 7.67 -3.52
CA ILE A 43 -6.84 7.51 -4.16
C ILE A 43 -6.47 6.03 -4.26
N MET A 44 -6.71 5.28 -3.19
CA MET A 44 -6.43 3.84 -3.20
C MET A 44 -7.25 3.11 -4.25
N GLU A 45 -8.54 3.45 -4.36
CA GLU A 45 -9.42 2.82 -5.36
C GLU A 45 -9.01 3.18 -6.78
N GLN A 46 -8.72 4.46 -7.03
CA GLN A 46 -8.34 4.93 -8.36
C GLN A 46 -7.03 4.32 -8.83
N ASN A 47 -6.12 4.01 -7.91
CA ASN A 47 -4.80 3.49 -8.24
C ASN A 47 -4.65 2.00 -7.93
N SER A 48 -5.71 1.34 -7.51
CA SER A 48 -5.71 -0.09 -7.18
C SER A 48 -4.63 -0.46 -6.17
N ILE A 49 -4.47 0.38 -5.16
CA ILE A 49 -3.49 0.16 -4.09
C ILE A 49 -4.23 -0.01 -2.77
N SER A 50 -3.62 -0.74 -1.84
CA SER A 50 -4.20 -1.02 -0.54
C SER A 50 -3.53 -0.27 0.61
N GLN A 51 -2.51 0.52 0.30
CA GLN A 51 -1.76 1.29 1.29
C GLN A 51 -1.41 2.65 0.72
N ILE A 52 -1.32 3.66 1.59
CA ILE A 52 -0.93 4.99 1.18
C ILE A 52 -0.08 5.62 2.28
N ILE A 53 0.96 6.32 1.87
CA ILE A 53 1.87 6.97 2.81
C ILE A 53 1.24 8.27 3.30
N VAL A 54 1.34 8.50 4.60
CA VAL A 54 0.85 9.73 5.23
C VAL A 54 2.05 10.62 5.53
N MET A 55 1.96 11.85 5.04
CA MET A 55 3.02 12.85 5.22
C MET A 55 2.50 14.03 6.02
N SER A 56 3.40 14.67 6.74
CA SER A 56 3.11 15.94 7.41
C SER A 56 4.34 16.81 7.26
N LYS A 57 4.16 18.01 6.71
CA LYS A 57 5.26 18.96 6.50
C LYS A 57 6.45 18.32 5.79
N ASN A 58 6.16 17.56 4.74
CA ASN A 58 7.14 16.86 3.92
C ASN A 58 7.92 15.77 4.65
N LYS A 59 7.39 15.30 5.78
CA LYS A 59 7.99 14.20 6.53
C LYS A 59 7.03 13.02 6.59
N TYR A 60 7.58 11.82 6.50
CA TYR A 60 6.81 10.60 6.69
C TYR A 60 6.34 10.53 8.15
N VAL A 61 5.05 10.33 8.34
CA VAL A 61 4.50 10.17 9.69
C VAL A 61 3.77 8.85 9.88
N GLY A 62 3.39 8.17 8.82
CA GLY A 62 2.70 6.90 8.98
C GLY A 62 2.23 6.32 7.66
N LEU A 63 1.50 5.24 7.78
CA LEU A 63 0.97 4.49 6.65
C LEU A 63 -0.48 4.13 6.95
N ILE A 64 -1.37 4.33 5.97
CA ILE A 64 -2.75 3.88 6.09
C ILE A 64 -2.92 2.63 5.23
N HIS A 65 -3.45 1.59 5.84
CA HIS A 65 -3.86 0.39 5.15
C HIS A 65 -5.36 0.49 4.87
N PHE A 66 -5.80 -0.08 3.75
CA PHE A 66 -7.22 -0.06 3.36
C PHE A 66 -8.13 -0.54 4.51
N HIS A 67 -7.73 -1.61 5.18
CA HIS A 67 -8.51 -2.14 6.30
C HIS A 67 -8.63 -1.17 7.47
N ASP A 68 -7.66 -0.28 7.65
CA ASP A 68 -7.72 0.71 8.73
C ASP A 68 -8.91 1.64 8.54
N ILE A 69 -9.18 2.01 7.28
CA ILE A 69 -10.31 2.88 6.96
C ILE A 69 -11.63 2.13 7.20
N LEU A 70 -11.71 0.88 6.76
CA LEU A 70 -12.91 0.07 6.95
C LEU A 70 -13.24 -0.13 8.43
N ASN A 71 -12.21 -0.25 9.27
CA ASN A 71 -12.39 -0.48 10.69
C ASN A 71 -12.84 0.78 11.44
N GLN A 72 -12.84 1.95 10.81
CA GLN A 72 -13.21 3.21 11.46
C GLN A 72 -14.70 3.50 11.40
N GLY A 73 -15.52 2.49 11.26
CA GLY A 73 -16.94 2.68 11.43
C GLY A 73 -17.74 2.92 10.17
N LEU A 74 -17.11 2.79 9.00
CA LEU A 74 -17.84 2.85 7.75
C LEU A 74 -18.87 1.72 7.62
N ILE A 75 -18.70 0.71 8.44
CA ILE A 75 -19.52 -0.49 8.45
C ILE A 75 -20.49 -0.52 9.62
N ASN A 76 -20.55 0.54 10.38
CA ASN A 76 -21.48 0.63 11.51
C ASN A 76 -22.89 0.92 11.03
#